data_3585c052011bbef2bbb8a460ded26e68
#
_entry.id   3585c052011bbef2bbb8a460ded26e68
#
_cell.length_a   1.000
_cell.length_b   1.000
_cell.length_c   1.000
_cell.angle_alpha   90.00
_cell.angle_beta   90.00
_cell.angle_gamma   90.00
#
_symmetry.space_group_name_H-M   'P 1'
#
loop_
_entity.id
_entity.type
_entity.pdbx_description
1 polymer ?
#
loop_
_entity_poly.entity_id
_entity_poly.type
_entity_poly.pdbx_seq_one_letter_code
_entity_poly.pdbx_strand_id
1 'polypeptide(L)'
;MSSLSRLLRRAFSTAATAATTINSDAASETAKSLSYLIYKERNHKKLVKKFKNASVNEHFRTKVAIYKETIRRLSVSRKFDYVEEILEDQKQYKDMSKEGFNARLISLYGSVGMFDHTRKVFDEMRERQCARTVMSFNALLGACLSSKNFDEVECLFRGLSKEIKIEPDLISYNTVIKAFCEMGSLDSAVSLLDEMKKKGLEPDLITFNTLLHGFYANGRFVDGERIWDQMKVRNVEPNIRSYSAKLFGMASENRMKDVARVVEEMNSKGIKHDPFSYHALIRGFVNEDDFDEAKRWYGEMLKNGCKPHRLIFETLIPFSVEKGDLAFAFKLCMDVIHSKLVVQEALIQGVVDALAKESRIAEAKELVGHGESGRAHSYKLKLPTPTCNA
;
A
#
# COMPACT_ATOMS: atom_id res chain seq x y z
N MET A 1 -8.83 -53.52 37.83
CA MET A 1 -8.25 -52.18 37.88
C MET A 1 -9.38 -51.16 38.01
N SER A 2 -9.41 -50.48 39.14
CA SER A 2 -10.56 -49.80 39.70
C SER A 2 -10.94 -48.49 38.95
N SER A 3 -12.24 -48.17 39.04
CA SER A 3 -12.86 -46.92 38.51
C SER A 3 -12.16 -45.64 39.00
N LEU A 4 -11.48 -45.67 40.14
CA LEU A 4 -10.70 -44.57 40.71
C LEU A 4 -9.51 -44.14 39.78
N SER A 5 -8.83 -45.07 39.13
CA SER A 5 -7.70 -44.76 38.22
C SER A 5 -8.15 -44.06 36.92
N ARG A 6 -9.38 -44.30 36.48
CA ARG A 6 -9.98 -43.58 35.31
C ARG A 6 -10.46 -42.17 35.67
N LEU A 7 -10.99 -41.98 36.89
CA LEU A 7 -11.39 -40.65 37.38
C LEU A 7 -10.20 -39.75 37.64
N LEU A 8 -9.12 -40.26 38.24
CA LEU A 8 -7.88 -39.50 38.40
C LEU A 8 -7.21 -39.12 37.09
N ARG A 9 -7.16 -40.02 36.07
CA ARG A 9 -6.63 -39.67 34.74
C ARG A 9 -7.51 -38.61 34.04
N ARG A 10 -8.81 -38.62 34.19
CA ARG A 10 -9.70 -37.58 33.65
C ARG A 10 -9.52 -36.25 34.36
N ALA A 11 -9.37 -36.23 35.68
CA ALA A 11 -9.14 -35.00 36.45
C ALA A 11 -7.77 -34.36 36.10
N PHE A 12 -6.72 -35.15 35.92
CA PHE A 12 -5.39 -34.65 35.51
C PHE A 12 -5.38 -34.18 34.05
N SER A 13 -6.15 -34.83 33.16
CA SER A 13 -6.28 -34.39 31.77
C SER A 13 -7.06 -33.07 31.63
N THR A 14 -8.15 -32.89 32.39
CA THR A 14 -8.93 -31.64 32.39
C THR A 14 -8.21 -30.50 33.12
N ALA A 15 -7.46 -30.77 34.17
CA ALA A 15 -6.63 -29.75 34.82
C ALA A 15 -5.45 -29.29 33.97
N ALA A 16 -4.81 -30.21 33.25
CA ALA A 16 -3.72 -29.87 32.34
C ALA A 16 -4.22 -29.07 31.12
N THR A 17 -5.38 -29.39 30.54
CA THR A 17 -6.01 -28.61 29.45
C THR A 17 -6.51 -27.25 29.96
N ALA A 18 -7.10 -27.16 31.12
CA ALA A 18 -7.53 -25.87 31.70
C ALA A 18 -6.32 -24.98 32.06
N ALA A 19 -5.25 -25.53 32.62
CA ALA A 19 -4.03 -24.78 32.94
C ALA A 19 -3.32 -24.28 31.68
N THR A 20 -3.32 -25.07 30.58
CA THR A 20 -2.76 -24.62 29.29
C THR A 20 -3.59 -23.53 28.64
N THR A 21 -4.92 -23.59 28.73
CA THR A 21 -5.82 -22.55 28.18
C THR A 21 -5.73 -21.25 28.99
N ILE A 22 -5.71 -21.31 30.32
CA ILE A 22 -5.56 -20.13 31.18
C ILE A 22 -4.19 -19.46 30.98
N ASN A 23 -3.11 -20.22 30.82
CA ASN A 23 -1.79 -19.66 30.49
C ASN A 23 -1.73 -19.05 29.10
N SER A 24 -2.42 -19.61 28.10
CA SER A 24 -2.48 -19.05 26.74
C SER A 24 -3.25 -17.74 26.70
N ASP A 25 -4.35 -17.63 27.43
CA ASP A 25 -5.18 -16.42 27.48
C ASP A 25 -4.47 -15.28 28.22
N ALA A 26 -3.86 -15.55 29.36
CA ALA A 26 -3.05 -14.58 30.10
C ALA A 26 -1.84 -14.09 29.28
N ALA A 27 -1.14 -14.98 28.57
CA ALA A 27 -0.02 -14.63 27.69
C ALA A 27 -0.47 -13.82 26.46
N SER A 28 -1.66 -14.12 25.91
CA SER A 28 -2.28 -13.36 24.82
C SER A 28 -2.71 -11.97 25.27
N GLU A 29 -3.25 -11.82 26.46
CA GLU A 29 -3.68 -10.54 27.02
C GLU A 29 -2.47 -9.64 27.34
N THR A 30 -1.39 -10.22 27.87
CA THR A 30 -0.10 -9.54 28.05
C THR A 30 0.47 -9.05 26.71
N ALA A 31 0.39 -9.87 25.66
CA ALA A 31 0.86 -9.49 24.32
C ALA A 31 0.04 -8.35 23.70
N LYS A 32 -1.28 -8.29 23.95
CA LYS A 32 -2.15 -7.17 23.54
C LYS A 32 -1.75 -5.87 24.27
N SER A 33 -1.55 -5.94 25.58
CA SER A 33 -1.10 -4.83 26.41
C SER A 33 0.26 -4.28 25.96
N LEU A 34 1.24 -5.16 25.67
CA LEU A 34 2.55 -4.79 25.14
C LEU A 34 2.44 -4.09 23.77
N SER A 35 1.59 -4.60 22.89
CA SER A 35 1.35 -3.98 21.57
C SER A 35 0.79 -2.56 21.71
N TYR A 36 -0.16 -2.36 22.64
CA TYR A 36 -0.74 -1.04 22.89
C TYR A 36 0.30 -0.02 23.40
N LEU A 37 1.20 -0.44 24.29
CA LEU A 37 2.28 0.40 24.79
C LEU A 37 3.26 0.83 23.68
N ILE A 38 3.50 -0.05 22.70
CA ILE A 38 4.33 0.23 21.54
C ILE A 38 3.63 1.20 20.60
N TYR A 39 2.33 1.01 20.30
CA TYR A 39 1.56 1.93 19.45
C TYR A 39 1.54 3.36 20.00
N LYS A 40 1.47 3.54 21.32
CA LYS A 40 1.46 4.85 21.98
C LYS A 40 2.83 5.53 22.07
N GLU A 41 3.92 4.77 22.00
CA GLU A 41 5.26 5.34 22.18
C GLU A 41 5.63 6.25 20.98
N ARG A 42 6.00 7.49 21.25
CA ARG A 42 6.39 8.48 20.23
C ARG A 42 7.91 8.62 20.09
N ASN A 43 8.66 8.37 21.15
CA ASN A 43 10.12 8.46 21.13
C ASN A 43 10.70 7.19 20.50
N HIS A 44 11.43 7.33 19.39
CA HIS A 44 11.95 6.19 18.61
C HIS A 44 12.91 5.30 19.42
N LYS A 45 13.82 5.89 20.22
CA LYS A 45 14.75 5.11 21.07
C LYS A 45 14.00 4.29 22.13
N LYS A 46 13.00 4.90 22.77
CA LYS A 46 12.13 4.18 23.72
C LYS A 46 11.27 3.13 23.03
N LEU A 47 10.83 3.41 21.80
CA LEU A 47 10.08 2.46 20.96
C LEU A 47 10.88 1.19 20.70
N VAL A 48 12.14 1.32 20.26
CA VAL A 48 13.05 0.18 20.03
C VAL A 48 13.23 -0.64 21.30
N LYS A 49 13.56 0.01 22.42
CA LYS A 49 13.73 -0.68 23.72
C LYS A 49 12.47 -1.45 24.14
N LYS A 50 11.29 -0.82 24.04
CA LYS A 50 10.00 -1.45 24.37
C LYS A 50 9.71 -2.64 23.44
N PHE A 51 10.00 -2.47 22.14
CA PHE A 51 9.78 -3.55 21.17
C PHE A 51 10.65 -4.77 21.47
N LYS A 52 11.96 -4.58 21.69
CA LYS A 52 12.89 -5.66 22.05
C LYS A 52 12.47 -6.36 23.33
N ASN A 53 12.10 -5.62 24.38
CA ASN A 53 11.59 -6.19 25.61
C ASN A 53 10.30 -6.99 25.42
N ALA A 54 9.37 -6.49 24.59
CA ALA A 54 8.13 -7.19 24.26
C ALA A 54 8.39 -8.45 23.43
N SER A 55 9.42 -8.45 22.58
CA SER A 55 9.79 -9.58 21.74
C SER A 55 10.26 -10.83 22.51
N VAL A 56 10.58 -10.71 23.80
CA VAL A 56 10.83 -11.87 24.68
C VAL A 56 9.56 -12.76 24.78
N ASN A 57 8.37 -12.15 24.73
CA ASN A 57 7.11 -12.87 24.74
C ASN A 57 6.82 -13.53 23.38
N GLU A 58 6.66 -14.87 23.37
CA GLU A 58 6.40 -15.62 22.15
C GLU A 58 5.09 -15.21 21.46
N HIS A 59 4.02 -14.99 22.20
CA HIS A 59 2.75 -14.53 21.65
C HIS A 59 2.85 -13.11 21.04
N PHE A 60 3.69 -12.24 21.58
CA PHE A 60 3.97 -10.95 20.97
C PHE A 60 4.63 -11.14 19.60
N ARG A 61 5.59 -12.05 19.45
CA ARG A 61 6.25 -12.33 18.17
C ARG A 61 5.32 -12.86 17.09
N THR A 62 4.12 -13.36 17.43
CA THR A 62 3.10 -13.74 16.43
C THR A 62 2.32 -12.53 15.86
N LYS A 63 2.38 -11.36 16.48
CA LYS A 63 1.57 -10.17 16.11
C LYS A 63 2.16 -9.43 14.91
N VAL A 64 1.86 -9.88 13.69
CA VAL A 64 2.39 -9.31 12.43
C VAL A 64 2.13 -7.81 12.30
N ALA A 65 0.95 -7.33 12.71
CA ALA A 65 0.55 -5.94 12.54
C ALA A 65 1.45 -4.96 13.29
N ILE A 66 1.90 -5.31 14.52
CA ILE A 66 2.77 -4.43 15.32
C ILE A 66 4.17 -4.32 14.71
N TYR A 67 4.68 -5.41 14.12
CA TYR A 67 5.94 -5.38 13.38
C TYR A 67 5.85 -4.41 12.19
N LYS A 68 4.84 -4.62 11.33
CA LYS A 68 4.64 -3.76 10.15
C LYS A 68 4.51 -2.28 10.52
N GLU A 69 3.70 -1.97 11.53
CA GLU A 69 3.48 -0.58 11.95
C GLU A 69 4.74 0.04 12.57
N THR A 70 5.48 -0.71 13.41
CA THR A 70 6.71 -0.21 14.02
C THR A 70 7.77 0.08 12.97
N ILE A 71 8.01 -0.85 12.04
CA ILE A 71 8.96 -0.68 10.94
C ILE A 71 8.54 0.48 10.03
N ARG A 72 7.24 0.58 9.66
CA ARG A 72 6.71 1.70 8.88
C ARG A 72 6.97 3.05 9.54
N ARG A 73 6.74 3.18 10.85
CA ARG A 73 6.97 4.43 11.61
C ARG A 73 8.43 4.83 11.61
N LEU A 74 9.33 3.89 11.83
CA LEU A 74 10.77 4.13 11.81
C LEU A 74 11.27 4.50 10.41
N SER A 75 10.77 3.81 9.38
CA SER A 75 11.10 4.10 7.98
C SER A 75 10.65 5.50 7.55
N VAL A 76 9.41 5.90 7.86
CA VAL A 76 8.90 7.25 7.58
C VAL A 76 9.75 8.32 8.26
N SER A 77 10.28 8.03 9.45
CA SER A 77 11.18 8.91 10.20
C SER A 77 12.65 8.77 9.76
N ARG A 78 12.95 7.99 8.72
CA ARG A 78 14.30 7.68 8.19
C ARG A 78 15.27 7.15 9.26
N LYS A 79 14.75 6.37 10.22
CA LYS A 79 15.53 5.74 11.30
C LYS A 79 15.85 4.28 10.96
N PHE A 80 16.63 4.08 9.89
CA PHE A 80 16.97 2.76 9.37
C PHE A 80 17.83 1.94 10.34
N ASP A 81 18.75 2.59 11.07
CA ASP A 81 19.55 1.93 12.11
C ASP A 81 18.66 1.26 13.18
N TYR A 82 17.56 1.91 13.57
CA TYR A 82 16.60 1.33 14.51
C TYR A 82 15.74 0.20 13.92
N VAL A 83 15.49 0.25 12.60
CA VAL A 83 14.87 -0.87 11.89
C VAL A 83 15.77 -2.09 11.95
N GLU A 84 17.04 -1.92 11.59
CA GLU A 84 18.06 -2.96 11.64
C GLU A 84 18.20 -3.51 13.06
N GLU A 85 18.36 -2.65 14.07
CA GLU A 85 18.48 -3.06 15.48
C GLU A 85 17.30 -3.93 15.94
N ILE A 86 16.07 -3.59 15.55
CA ILE A 86 14.88 -4.39 15.89
C ILE A 86 14.90 -5.74 15.16
N LEU A 87 15.19 -5.77 13.87
CA LEU A 87 15.07 -6.98 13.06
C LEU A 87 16.25 -7.94 13.30
N GLU A 88 17.46 -7.44 13.53
CA GLU A 88 18.59 -8.28 13.95
C GLU A 88 18.35 -8.90 15.35
N ASP A 89 17.76 -8.13 16.29
CA ASP A 89 17.38 -8.66 17.61
C ASP A 89 16.43 -9.88 17.50
N GLN A 90 15.60 -9.96 16.45
CA GLN A 90 14.70 -11.10 16.27
C GLN A 90 15.42 -12.40 15.94
N LYS A 91 16.64 -12.33 15.40
CA LYS A 91 17.40 -13.53 14.97
C LYS A 91 17.88 -14.42 16.12
N GLN A 92 17.86 -13.93 17.36
CA GLN A 92 18.18 -14.70 18.56
C GLN A 92 17.10 -15.71 18.97
N TYR A 93 15.85 -15.54 18.50
CA TYR A 93 14.73 -16.35 18.93
C TYR A 93 14.62 -17.67 18.15
N LYS A 94 14.13 -18.73 18.83
CA LYS A 94 13.89 -20.05 18.22
C LYS A 94 12.92 -20.00 17.03
N ASP A 95 12.13 -18.93 16.90
CA ASP A 95 11.22 -18.74 15.78
C ASP A 95 11.95 -18.66 14.43
N MET A 96 13.26 -18.41 14.40
CA MET A 96 14.11 -18.50 13.21
C MET A 96 14.16 -19.88 12.58
N SER A 97 13.77 -20.94 13.28
CA SER A 97 13.58 -22.29 12.70
C SER A 97 12.27 -22.41 11.90
N LYS A 98 11.36 -21.43 12.02
CA LYS A 98 10.05 -21.41 11.34
C LYS A 98 10.15 -20.59 10.06
N GLU A 99 9.84 -21.18 8.91
CA GLU A 99 9.89 -20.48 7.61
C GLU A 99 9.05 -19.21 7.58
N GLY A 100 7.81 -19.25 8.08
CA GLY A 100 6.92 -18.08 8.12
C GLY A 100 7.45 -16.90 8.93
N PHE A 101 8.33 -17.15 9.93
CA PHE A 101 9.00 -16.08 10.67
C PHE A 101 10.11 -15.44 9.83
N ASN A 102 10.92 -16.24 9.17
CA ASN A 102 11.96 -15.77 8.25
C ASN A 102 11.33 -14.99 7.07
N ALA A 103 10.29 -15.53 6.44
CA ALA A 103 9.56 -14.86 5.35
C ALA A 103 9.01 -13.48 5.78
N ARG A 104 8.61 -13.34 7.05
CA ARG A 104 8.21 -12.05 7.62
C ARG A 104 9.39 -11.09 7.73
N LEU A 105 10.54 -11.52 8.27
CA LEU A 105 11.73 -10.67 8.37
C LEU A 105 12.21 -10.22 6.98
N ILE A 106 12.25 -11.15 6.02
CA ILE A 106 12.54 -10.89 4.61
C ILE A 106 11.62 -9.77 4.07
N SER A 107 10.30 -9.91 4.26
CA SER A 107 9.33 -8.91 3.80
C SER A 107 9.46 -7.56 4.51
N LEU A 108 9.82 -7.54 5.80
CA LEU A 108 10.01 -6.31 6.57
C LEU A 108 11.26 -5.55 6.11
N TYR A 109 12.39 -6.23 5.94
CA TYR A 109 13.60 -5.62 5.37
C TYR A 109 13.35 -5.09 3.95
N GLY A 110 12.70 -5.89 3.10
CA GLY A 110 12.33 -5.47 1.75
C GLY A 110 11.44 -4.24 1.72
N SER A 111 10.46 -4.12 2.65
CA SER A 111 9.55 -2.98 2.72
C SER A 111 10.22 -1.64 3.01
N VAL A 112 11.45 -1.64 3.47
CA VAL A 112 12.26 -0.46 3.77
C VAL A 112 13.49 -0.31 2.87
N GLY A 113 13.60 -1.15 1.83
CA GLY A 113 14.67 -1.09 0.85
C GLY A 113 16.00 -1.72 1.30
N MET A 114 16.04 -2.47 2.40
CA MET A 114 17.25 -3.13 2.93
C MET A 114 17.44 -4.50 2.29
N PHE A 115 17.69 -4.53 0.98
CA PHE A 115 17.74 -5.78 0.20
C PHE A 115 18.86 -6.74 0.62
N ASP A 116 20.05 -6.24 0.94
CA ASP A 116 21.17 -7.08 1.37
C ASP A 116 20.83 -7.89 2.62
N HIS A 117 20.15 -7.26 3.59
CA HIS A 117 19.64 -7.95 4.78
C HIS A 117 18.57 -8.99 4.45
N THR A 118 17.72 -8.69 3.46
CA THR A 118 16.71 -9.63 2.94
C THR A 118 17.37 -10.90 2.42
N ARG A 119 18.38 -10.74 1.57
CA ARG A 119 19.14 -11.85 0.99
C ARG A 119 19.85 -12.66 2.07
N LYS A 120 20.53 -11.98 3.01
CA LYS A 120 21.22 -12.60 4.14
C LYS A 120 20.27 -13.47 4.98
N VAL A 121 19.07 -12.97 5.33
CA VAL A 121 18.09 -13.79 6.09
C VAL A 121 17.67 -15.03 5.31
N PHE A 122 17.45 -14.91 3.99
CA PHE A 122 17.08 -16.04 3.15
C PHE A 122 18.22 -17.10 3.06
N ASP A 123 19.47 -16.67 2.97
CA ASP A 123 20.63 -17.58 2.91
C ASP A 123 20.88 -18.24 4.27
N GLU A 124 20.78 -17.51 5.39
CA GLU A 124 20.89 -18.04 6.76
C GLU A 124 19.85 -19.13 7.08
N MET A 125 18.70 -19.16 6.39
CA MET A 125 17.71 -20.24 6.59
C MET A 125 18.31 -21.63 6.34
N ARG A 126 19.20 -21.77 5.34
CA ARG A 126 19.88 -23.05 5.06
C ARG A 126 20.77 -23.47 6.21
N GLU A 127 21.55 -22.54 6.76
CA GLU A 127 22.48 -22.81 7.87
C GLU A 127 21.72 -23.22 9.14
N ARG A 128 20.53 -22.65 9.34
CA ARG A 128 19.63 -22.92 10.48
C ARG A 128 18.72 -24.15 10.26
N GLN A 129 18.95 -24.92 9.18
CA GLN A 129 18.09 -26.06 8.81
C GLN A 129 16.60 -25.70 8.70
N CYS A 130 16.29 -24.43 8.39
CA CYS A 130 14.94 -23.98 8.13
C CYS A 130 14.58 -24.24 6.66
N ALA A 131 13.45 -24.89 6.41
CA ALA A 131 13.00 -25.17 5.06
C ALA A 131 12.85 -23.86 4.26
N ARG A 132 13.27 -23.88 2.99
CA ARG A 132 13.01 -22.84 2.00
C ARG A 132 12.03 -23.39 0.99
N THR A 133 10.77 -22.94 1.07
CA THR A 133 9.72 -23.30 0.12
C THR A 133 9.35 -22.10 -0.75
N VAL A 134 8.34 -22.25 -1.59
CA VAL A 134 7.78 -21.15 -2.38
C VAL A 134 7.36 -19.96 -1.51
N MET A 135 7.04 -20.17 -0.22
CA MET A 135 6.67 -19.10 0.72
C MET A 135 7.84 -18.11 0.96
N SER A 136 8.99 -18.60 1.37
CA SER A 136 10.16 -17.73 1.59
C SER A 136 10.74 -17.20 0.29
N PHE A 137 10.64 -17.96 -0.81
CA PHE A 137 10.99 -17.52 -2.14
C PHE A 137 10.11 -16.33 -2.61
N ASN A 138 8.78 -16.41 -2.45
CA ASN A 138 7.88 -15.31 -2.75
C ASN A 138 8.13 -14.07 -1.87
N ALA A 139 8.50 -14.27 -0.60
CA ALA A 139 8.89 -13.17 0.26
C ALA A 139 10.16 -12.47 -0.26
N LEU A 140 11.14 -13.22 -0.76
CA LEU A 140 12.35 -12.67 -1.36
C LEU A 140 12.05 -11.91 -2.66
N LEU A 141 11.28 -12.49 -3.58
CA LEU A 141 10.84 -11.80 -4.81
C LEU A 141 10.07 -10.51 -4.47
N GLY A 142 9.16 -10.56 -3.52
CA GLY A 142 8.38 -9.40 -3.08
C GLY A 142 9.25 -8.32 -2.43
N ALA A 143 10.34 -8.70 -1.76
CA ALA A 143 11.29 -7.75 -1.20
C ALA A 143 12.12 -7.07 -2.29
N CYS A 144 12.57 -7.78 -3.34
CA CYS A 144 13.22 -7.19 -4.51
C CYS A 144 12.31 -6.16 -5.19
N LEU A 145 11.04 -6.53 -5.41
CA LEU A 145 10.04 -5.64 -6.00
C LEU A 145 9.84 -4.38 -5.16
N SER A 146 9.73 -4.53 -3.84
CA SER A 146 9.54 -3.40 -2.91
C SER A 146 10.76 -2.48 -2.84
N SER A 147 11.96 -3.03 -3.01
CA SER A 147 13.24 -2.30 -3.08
C SER A 147 13.51 -1.73 -4.48
N LYS A 148 12.62 -1.94 -5.44
CA LYS A 148 12.77 -1.55 -6.86
C LYS A 148 13.98 -2.18 -7.56
N ASN A 149 14.44 -3.31 -7.08
CA ASN A 149 15.50 -4.12 -7.70
C ASN A 149 14.88 -5.09 -8.71
N PHE A 150 14.34 -4.55 -9.79
CA PHE A 150 13.53 -5.31 -10.75
C PHE A 150 14.33 -6.36 -11.51
N ASP A 151 15.55 -6.02 -11.94
CA ASP A 151 16.44 -6.97 -12.63
C ASP A 151 16.75 -8.20 -11.78
N GLU A 152 16.91 -8.00 -10.48
CA GLU A 152 17.13 -9.09 -9.52
C GLU A 152 15.88 -9.98 -9.38
N VAL A 153 14.67 -9.44 -9.55
CA VAL A 153 13.43 -10.23 -9.53
C VAL A 153 13.46 -11.32 -10.61
N GLU A 154 13.84 -10.97 -11.84
CA GLU A 154 13.93 -11.94 -12.94
C GLU A 154 15.06 -12.93 -12.73
N CYS A 155 16.24 -12.47 -12.29
CA CYS A 155 17.39 -13.30 -11.99
C CYS A 155 17.04 -14.38 -10.94
N LEU A 156 16.41 -13.98 -9.83
CA LEU A 156 15.96 -14.91 -8.79
C LEU A 156 14.89 -15.86 -9.29
N PHE A 157 13.91 -15.35 -10.03
CA PHE A 157 12.81 -16.15 -10.55
C PHE A 157 13.31 -17.25 -11.48
N ARG A 158 14.23 -16.95 -12.39
CA ARG A 158 14.72 -17.91 -13.39
C ARG A 158 15.93 -18.74 -12.91
N GLY A 159 16.81 -18.14 -12.11
CA GLY A 159 18.05 -18.75 -11.64
C GLY A 159 17.86 -19.49 -10.31
N LEU A 160 17.55 -18.75 -9.25
CA LEU A 160 17.48 -19.31 -7.89
C LEU A 160 16.41 -20.38 -7.75
N SER A 161 15.24 -20.23 -8.40
CA SER A 161 14.18 -21.25 -8.35
C SER A 161 14.67 -22.63 -8.83
N LYS A 162 15.49 -22.67 -9.88
CA LYS A 162 16.09 -23.91 -10.40
C LYS A 162 17.17 -24.44 -9.48
N GLU A 163 18.04 -23.57 -8.97
CA GLU A 163 19.13 -23.94 -8.06
C GLU A 163 18.62 -24.65 -6.80
N ILE A 164 17.60 -24.07 -6.17
CA ILE A 164 17.02 -24.60 -4.93
C ILE A 164 15.81 -25.54 -5.17
N LYS A 165 15.53 -25.86 -6.44
CA LYS A 165 14.44 -26.76 -6.87
C LYS A 165 13.07 -26.37 -6.33
N ILE A 166 12.77 -25.08 -6.32
CA ILE A 166 11.44 -24.55 -6.00
C ILE A 166 10.68 -24.35 -7.31
N GLU A 167 9.44 -24.85 -7.38
CA GLU A 167 8.53 -24.57 -8.47
C GLU A 167 7.77 -23.27 -8.17
N PRO A 168 7.93 -22.21 -9.00
CA PRO A 168 7.20 -20.96 -8.83
C PRO A 168 5.68 -21.16 -8.95
N ASP A 169 4.94 -20.54 -8.06
CA ASP A 169 3.49 -20.55 -8.02
C ASP A 169 2.88 -19.27 -8.63
N LEU A 170 1.56 -19.15 -8.59
CA LEU A 170 0.81 -17.99 -9.07
C LEU A 170 1.30 -16.66 -8.44
N ILE A 171 1.68 -16.68 -7.15
CA ILE A 171 2.19 -15.48 -6.46
C ILE A 171 3.57 -15.09 -7.01
N SER A 172 4.44 -16.09 -7.28
CA SER A 172 5.73 -15.86 -7.92
C SER A 172 5.57 -15.17 -9.28
N TYR A 173 4.71 -15.72 -10.15
CA TYR A 173 4.42 -15.15 -11.48
C TYR A 173 3.85 -13.74 -11.38
N ASN A 174 2.85 -13.51 -10.52
CA ASN A 174 2.26 -12.19 -10.32
C ASN A 174 3.28 -11.15 -9.84
N THR A 175 4.27 -11.56 -9.04
CA THR A 175 5.35 -10.69 -8.58
C THR A 175 6.28 -10.29 -9.73
N VAL A 176 6.64 -11.24 -10.60
CA VAL A 176 7.49 -10.98 -11.76
C VAL A 176 6.76 -10.14 -12.82
N ILE A 177 5.49 -10.46 -13.11
CA ILE A 177 4.64 -9.65 -14.00
C ILE A 177 4.59 -8.20 -13.51
N LYS A 178 4.44 -8.00 -12.20
CA LYS A 178 4.44 -6.66 -11.63
C LYS A 178 5.79 -5.96 -11.80
N ALA A 179 6.91 -6.67 -11.61
CA ALA A 179 8.24 -6.10 -11.84
C ALA A 179 8.40 -5.66 -13.30
N PHE A 180 8.03 -6.49 -14.27
CA PHE A 180 8.08 -6.14 -15.70
C PHE A 180 7.17 -4.94 -16.03
N CYS A 181 5.98 -4.86 -15.43
CA CYS A 181 5.11 -3.69 -15.59
C CYS A 181 5.75 -2.40 -15.06
N GLU A 182 6.40 -2.46 -13.89
CA GLU A 182 7.08 -1.31 -13.28
C GLU A 182 8.33 -0.86 -14.07
N MET A 183 8.99 -1.81 -14.77
CA MET A 183 10.12 -1.55 -15.69
C MET A 183 9.67 -1.02 -17.06
N GLY A 184 8.39 -1.08 -17.38
CA GLY A 184 7.87 -0.83 -18.74
C GLY A 184 8.11 -1.97 -19.72
N SER A 185 8.63 -3.13 -19.28
CA SER A 185 8.88 -4.33 -20.10
C SER A 185 7.60 -5.14 -20.31
N LEU A 186 6.58 -4.50 -20.90
CA LEU A 186 5.22 -5.03 -20.95
C LEU A 186 5.07 -6.30 -21.81
N ASP A 187 5.86 -6.42 -22.86
CA ASP A 187 5.85 -7.62 -23.72
C ASP A 187 6.40 -8.84 -22.98
N SER A 188 7.41 -8.64 -22.13
CA SER A 188 7.90 -9.68 -21.20
C SER A 188 6.83 -10.06 -20.17
N ALA A 189 6.07 -9.09 -19.66
CA ALA A 189 4.96 -9.36 -18.74
C ALA A 189 3.87 -10.22 -19.41
N VAL A 190 3.53 -9.96 -20.66
CA VAL A 190 2.54 -10.77 -21.42
C VAL A 190 3.07 -12.18 -21.69
N SER A 191 4.35 -12.32 -22.05
CA SER A 191 4.93 -13.65 -22.33
C SER A 191 4.84 -14.60 -21.14
N LEU A 192 4.78 -14.08 -19.92
CA LEU A 192 4.57 -14.87 -18.71
C LEU A 192 3.16 -15.49 -18.63
N LEU A 193 2.15 -14.89 -19.24
CA LEU A 193 0.81 -15.50 -19.33
C LEU A 193 0.85 -16.83 -20.10
N ASP A 194 1.62 -16.86 -21.19
CA ASP A 194 1.79 -18.07 -22.00
C ASP A 194 2.63 -19.12 -21.25
N GLU A 195 3.64 -18.68 -20.49
CA GLU A 195 4.43 -19.56 -19.64
C GLU A 195 3.56 -20.17 -18.52
N MET A 196 2.75 -19.36 -17.84
CA MET A 196 1.79 -19.82 -16.83
C MET A 196 0.88 -20.91 -17.41
N LYS A 197 0.30 -20.67 -18.58
CA LYS A 197 -0.58 -21.64 -19.26
C LYS A 197 0.15 -22.97 -19.56
N LYS A 198 1.38 -22.91 -20.06
CA LYS A 198 2.19 -24.12 -20.33
C LYS A 198 2.47 -24.91 -19.06
N LYS A 199 2.48 -24.28 -17.91
CA LYS A 199 2.66 -24.92 -16.59
C LYS A 199 1.35 -25.29 -15.90
N GLY A 200 0.20 -25.08 -16.55
CA GLY A 200 -1.10 -25.36 -15.96
C GLY A 200 -1.52 -24.38 -14.86
N LEU A 201 -0.89 -23.20 -14.79
CA LEU A 201 -1.27 -22.13 -13.88
C LEU A 201 -2.24 -21.18 -14.57
N GLU A 202 -3.45 -21.05 -14.02
CA GLU A 202 -4.45 -20.15 -14.58
C GLU A 202 -4.26 -18.73 -14.03
N PRO A 203 -4.11 -17.70 -14.92
CA PRO A 203 -4.07 -16.30 -14.51
C PRO A 203 -5.35 -15.91 -13.77
N ASP A 204 -5.19 -15.25 -12.63
CA ASP A 204 -6.28 -14.80 -11.78
C ASP A 204 -6.59 -13.30 -11.96
N LEU A 205 -7.56 -12.81 -11.20
CA LEU A 205 -7.93 -11.40 -11.17
C LEU A 205 -6.75 -10.48 -10.81
N ILE A 206 -5.80 -10.94 -9.97
CA ILE A 206 -4.62 -10.16 -9.58
C ILE A 206 -3.67 -10.05 -10.78
N THR A 207 -3.46 -11.15 -11.51
CA THR A 207 -2.67 -11.19 -12.74
C THR A 207 -3.17 -10.15 -13.75
N PHE A 208 -4.49 -10.21 -14.07
CA PHE A 208 -5.10 -9.31 -15.03
C PHE A 208 -5.07 -7.84 -14.57
N ASN A 209 -5.41 -7.57 -13.32
CA ASN A 209 -5.35 -6.21 -12.78
C ASN A 209 -3.94 -5.62 -12.79
N THR A 210 -2.92 -6.45 -12.58
CA THR A 210 -1.52 -6.01 -12.64
C THR A 210 -1.14 -5.63 -14.07
N LEU A 211 -1.51 -6.44 -15.06
CA LEU A 211 -1.28 -6.16 -16.47
C LEU A 211 -2.04 -4.93 -16.94
N LEU A 212 -3.35 -4.84 -16.65
CA LEU A 212 -4.18 -3.68 -17.00
C LEU A 212 -3.57 -2.38 -16.48
N HIS A 213 -3.21 -2.36 -15.20
CA HIS A 213 -2.54 -1.21 -14.61
C HIS A 213 -1.20 -0.91 -15.30
N GLY A 214 -0.39 -1.93 -15.57
CA GLY A 214 0.90 -1.79 -16.26
C GLY A 214 0.72 -1.17 -17.64
N PHE A 215 -0.16 -1.70 -18.48
CA PHE A 215 -0.40 -1.20 -19.84
C PHE A 215 -0.95 0.23 -19.84
N TYR A 216 -1.99 0.50 -19.06
CA TYR A 216 -2.61 1.82 -19.03
C TYR A 216 -1.68 2.88 -18.41
N ALA A 217 -0.88 2.54 -17.39
CA ALA A 217 0.06 3.47 -16.79
C ALA A 217 1.25 3.81 -17.71
N ASN A 218 1.58 2.93 -18.66
CA ASN A 218 2.63 3.15 -19.66
C ASN A 218 2.09 3.66 -21.01
N GLY A 219 0.85 4.14 -21.09
CA GLY A 219 0.26 4.71 -22.29
C GLY A 219 -0.04 3.69 -23.41
N ARG A 220 0.00 2.38 -23.13
CA ARG A 220 -0.33 1.33 -24.11
C ARG A 220 -1.80 0.95 -24.02
N PHE A 221 -2.69 1.91 -24.25
CA PHE A 221 -4.13 1.74 -24.09
C PHE A 221 -4.71 0.60 -24.92
N VAL A 222 -4.34 0.52 -26.19
CA VAL A 222 -4.85 -0.52 -27.11
C VAL A 222 -4.48 -1.92 -26.63
N ASP A 223 -3.28 -2.10 -26.11
CA ASP A 223 -2.84 -3.39 -25.56
C ASP A 223 -3.55 -3.68 -24.23
N GLY A 224 -3.79 -2.67 -23.42
CA GLY A 224 -4.64 -2.78 -22.22
C GLY A 224 -6.05 -3.28 -22.54
N GLU A 225 -6.67 -2.78 -23.64
CA GLU A 225 -7.97 -3.28 -24.11
C GLU A 225 -7.89 -4.76 -24.57
N ARG A 226 -6.79 -5.19 -25.18
CA ARG A 226 -6.58 -6.61 -25.51
C ARG A 226 -6.50 -7.48 -24.24
N ILE A 227 -5.85 -7.00 -23.18
CA ILE A 227 -5.82 -7.70 -21.87
C ILE A 227 -7.21 -7.73 -21.24
N TRP A 228 -7.98 -6.63 -21.35
CA TRP A 228 -9.36 -6.57 -20.91
C TRP A 228 -10.24 -7.61 -21.59
N ASP A 229 -10.10 -7.78 -22.90
CA ASP A 229 -10.85 -8.78 -23.66
C ASP A 229 -10.40 -10.22 -23.31
N GLN A 230 -9.11 -10.46 -23.12
CA GLN A 230 -8.61 -11.75 -22.64
C GLN A 230 -9.16 -12.13 -21.26
N MET A 231 -9.30 -11.16 -20.35
CA MET A 231 -9.91 -11.36 -19.05
C MET A 231 -11.36 -11.86 -19.17
N LYS A 232 -12.15 -11.24 -20.06
CA LYS A 232 -13.53 -11.66 -20.34
C LYS A 232 -13.59 -13.07 -20.95
N VAL A 233 -12.76 -13.35 -21.95
CA VAL A 233 -12.70 -14.67 -22.63
C VAL A 233 -12.37 -15.80 -21.64
N ARG A 234 -11.58 -15.49 -20.60
CA ARG A 234 -11.23 -16.46 -19.55
C ARG A 234 -12.23 -16.49 -18.38
N ASN A 235 -13.38 -15.82 -18.52
CA ASN A 235 -14.40 -15.73 -17.47
C ASN A 235 -13.88 -15.17 -16.14
N VAL A 236 -12.86 -14.29 -16.17
CA VAL A 236 -12.40 -13.55 -15.00
C VAL A 236 -13.16 -12.24 -14.91
N GLU A 237 -14.11 -12.17 -13.97
CA GLU A 237 -14.97 -10.98 -13.81
C GLU A 237 -14.18 -9.74 -13.35
N PRO A 238 -14.25 -8.62 -14.12
CA PRO A 238 -13.63 -7.36 -13.71
C PRO A 238 -14.23 -6.83 -12.41
N ASN A 239 -13.35 -6.38 -11.51
CA ASN A 239 -13.75 -5.72 -10.27
C ASN A 239 -13.44 -4.20 -10.31
N ILE A 240 -13.73 -3.50 -9.21
CA ILE A 240 -13.46 -2.06 -9.11
C ILE A 240 -12.02 -1.67 -9.49
N ARG A 241 -11.01 -2.50 -9.18
CA ARG A 241 -9.62 -2.22 -9.55
C ARG A 241 -9.39 -2.31 -11.06
N SER A 242 -10.04 -3.27 -11.73
CA SER A 242 -10.00 -3.40 -13.19
C SER A 242 -10.59 -2.16 -13.86
N TYR A 243 -11.78 -1.73 -13.39
CA TYR A 243 -12.44 -0.53 -13.91
C TYR A 243 -11.65 0.75 -13.60
N SER A 244 -11.10 0.88 -12.40
CA SER A 244 -10.27 2.05 -12.05
C SER A 244 -9.02 2.16 -12.92
N ALA A 245 -8.37 1.04 -13.24
CA ALA A 245 -7.26 1.01 -14.18
C ALA A 245 -7.69 1.42 -15.60
N LYS A 246 -8.83 0.93 -16.07
CA LYS A 246 -9.40 1.29 -17.39
C LYS A 246 -9.75 2.77 -17.47
N LEU A 247 -10.46 3.31 -16.46
CA LEU A 247 -10.78 4.74 -16.38
C LEU A 247 -9.51 5.60 -16.37
N PHE A 248 -8.48 5.17 -15.66
CA PHE A 248 -7.18 5.86 -15.66
C PHE A 248 -6.54 5.87 -17.06
N GLY A 249 -6.57 4.74 -17.77
CA GLY A 249 -6.09 4.65 -19.16
C GLY A 249 -6.87 5.57 -20.08
N MET A 250 -8.20 5.61 -19.97
CA MET A 250 -9.04 6.51 -20.76
C MET A 250 -8.72 7.99 -20.49
N ALA A 251 -8.53 8.35 -19.20
CA ALA A 251 -8.15 9.70 -18.81
C ALA A 251 -6.78 10.10 -19.35
N SER A 252 -5.84 9.17 -19.44
CA SER A 252 -4.49 9.43 -19.98
C SER A 252 -4.48 9.60 -21.51
N GLU A 253 -5.44 9.00 -22.21
CA GLU A 253 -5.60 9.07 -23.68
C GLU A 253 -6.64 10.13 -24.12
N ASN A 254 -7.10 10.97 -23.21
CA ASN A 254 -8.15 11.99 -23.46
C ASN A 254 -9.42 11.39 -24.10
N ARG A 255 -9.85 10.21 -23.62
CA ARG A 255 -11.00 9.46 -24.15
C ARG A 255 -12.24 9.59 -23.26
N MET A 256 -12.49 10.77 -22.70
CA MET A 256 -13.57 10.98 -21.74
C MET A 256 -14.97 10.87 -22.37
N LYS A 257 -15.07 11.03 -23.70
CA LYS A 257 -16.33 10.80 -24.44
C LYS A 257 -16.87 9.38 -24.28
N ASP A 258 -15.99 8.39 -24.10
CA ASP A 258 -16.38 6.98 -23.93
C ASP A 258 -16.63 6.59 -22.46
N VAL A 259 -16.29 7.47 -21.52
CA VAL A 259 -16.34 7.18 -20.08
C VAL A 259 -17.77 6.89 -19.59
N ALA A 260 -18.75 7.59 -20.12
CA ALA A 260 -20.15 7.40 -19.74
C ALA A 260 -20.58 5.93 -19.86
N ARG A 261 -20.19 5.27 -20.96
CA ARG A 261 -20.48 3.85 -21.20
C ARG A 261 -19.84 2.93 -20.16
N VAL A 262 -18.60 3.22 -19.76
CA VAL A 262 -17.89 2.42 -18.73
C VAL A 262 -18.52 2.61 -17.37
N VAL A 263 -18.90 3.84 -17.02
CA VAL A 263 -19.62 4.16 -15.77
C VAL A 263 -21.00 3.48 -15.74
N GLU A 264 -21.71 3.46 -16.85
CA GLU A 264 -23.00 2.76 -16.97
C GLU A 264 -22.84 1.24 -16.82
N GLU A 265 -21.81 0.65 -17.42
CA GLU A 265 -21.46 -0.76 -17.22
C GLU A 265 -21.17 -1.07 -15.76
N MET A 266 -20.39 -0.23 -15.06
CA MET A 266 -20.11 -0.37 -13.63
C MET A 266 -21.41 -0.34 -12.81
N ASN A 267 -22.27 0.63 -13.08
CA ASN A 267 -23.54 0.81 -12.37
C ASN A 267 -24.48 -0.40 -12.60
N SER A 268 -24.58 -0.89 -13.82
CA SER A 268 -25.40 -2.06 -14.16
C SER A 268 -24.95 -3.34 -13.45
N LYS A 269 -23.63 -3.43 -13.16
CA LYS A 269 -23.03 -4.54 -12.40
C LYS A 269 -23.00 -4.30 -10.88
N GLY A 270 -23.53 -3.17 -10.40
CA GLY A 270 -23.52 -2.81 -8.98
C GLY A 270 -22.13 -2.49 -8.42
N ILE A 271 -21.15 -2.19 -9.28
CA ILE A 271 -19.79 -1.85 -8.88
C ILE A 271 -19.72 -0.38 -8.50
N LYS A 272 -19.51 -0.11 -7.21
CA LYS A 272 -19.40 1.25 -6.68
C LYS A 272 -18.02 1.83 -6.96
N HIS A 273 -18.00 3.13 -7.29
CA HIS A 273 -16.76 3.87 -7.44
C HIS A 273 -15.94 3.90 -6.13
N ASP A 274 -14.64 3.77 -6.25
CA ASP A 274 -13.67 3.95 -5.17
C ASP A 274 -12.90 5.29 -5.35
N PRO A 275 -12.05 5.71 -4.39
CA PRO A 275 -11.29 6.95 -4.53
C PRO A 275 -10.41 7.01 -5.78
N PHE A 276 -9.94 5.87 -6.28
CA PHE A 276 -9.07 5.81 -7.47
C PHE A 276 -9.86 5.98 -8.75
N SER A 277 -11.06 5.39 -8.87
CA SER A 277 -11.95 5.60 -10.00
C SER A 277 -12.43 7.06 -10.09
N TYR A 278 -12.79 7.68 -8.95
CA TYR A 278 -13.11 9.10 -8.91
C TYR A 278 -11.93 9.97 -9.33
N HIS A 279 -10.70 9.65 -8.87
CA HIS A 279 -9.52 10.39 -9.29
C HIS A 279 -9.26 10.27 -10.78
N ALA A 280 -9.44 9.08 -11.36
CA ALA A 280 -9.29 8.88 -12.80
C ALA A 280 -10.27 9.75 -13.60
N LEU A 281 -11.54 9.79 -13.18
CA LEU A 281 -12.56 10.63 -13.81
C LEU A 281 -12.24 12.14 -13.69
N ILE A 282 -11.94 12.60 -12.48
CA ILE A 282 -11.59 14.00 -12.23
C ILE A 282 -10.36 14.40 -13.05
N ARG A 283 -9.29 13.58 -13.04
CA ARG A 283 -8.08 13.83 -13.82
C ARG A 283 -8.36 13.88 -15.33
N GLY A 284 -9.23 13.00 -15.81
CA GLY A 284 -9.59 12.96 -17.23
C GLY A 284 -10.27 14.26 -17.68
N PHE A 285 -11.23 14.77 -16.90
CA PHE A 285 -11.89 16.03 -17.21
C PHE A 285 -10.97 17.25 -17.02
N VAL A 286 -10.03 17.19 -16.06
CA VAL A 286 -8.97 18.21 -15.94
C VAL A 286 -8.08 18.22 -17.19
N ASN A 287 -7.72 17.05 -17.73
CA ASN A 287 -6.93 16.95 -18.96
C ASN A 287 -7.67 17.48 -20.20
N GLU A 288 -9.00 17.34 -20.25
CA GLU A 288 -9.86 17.89 -21.30
C GLU A 288 -10.26 19.36 -21.06
N ASP A 289 -9.71 19.98 -20.02
CA ASP A 289 -9.99 21.37 -19.62
C ASP A 289 -11.46 21.63 -19.17
N ASP A 290 -12.20 20.58 -18.84
CA ASP A 290 -13.59 20.62 -18.40
C ASP A 290 -13.69 20.73 -16.88
N PHE A 291 -13.69 21.99 -16.39
CA PHE A 291 -13.70 22.28 -14.97
C PHE A 291 -15.04 21.93 -14.28
N ASP A 292 -16.14 22.12 -14.99
CA ASP A 292 -17.49 21.89 -14.42
C ASP A 292 -17.72 20.39 -14.19
N GLU A 293 -17.33 19.54 -15.14
CA GLU A 293 -17.39 18.10 -14.96
C GLU A 293 -16.42 17.61 -13.88
N ALA A 294 -15.20 18.14 -13.81
CA ALA A 294 -14.26 17.80 -12.73
C ALA A 294 -14.83 18.12 -11.34
N LYS A 295 -15.48 19.31 -11.19
CA LYS A 295 -16.18 19.70 -9.94
C LYS A 295 -17.38 18.81 -9.66
N ARG A 296 -18.16 18.46 -10.69
CA ARG A 296 -19.33 17.57 -10.56
C ARG A 296 -18.92 16.22 -10.00
N TRP A 297 -17.87 15.59 -10.54
CA TRP A 297 -17.35 14.30 -10.08
C TRP A 297 -16.78 14.34 -8.66
N TYR A 298 -16.13 15.45 -8.28
CA TYR A 298 -15.73 15.66 -6.89
C TYR A 298 -16.94 15.74 -5.95
N GLY A 299 -17.97 16.48 -6.34
CA GLY A 299 -19.23 16.57 -5.58
C GLY A 299 -19.93 15.21 -5.46
N GLU A 300 -19.97 14.43 -6.54
CA GLU A 300 -20.56 13.09 -6.55
C GLU A 300 -19.80 12.13 -5.63
N MET A 301 -18.46 12.19 -5.62
CA MET A 301 -17.64 11.43 -4.70
C MET A 301 -18.00 11.69 -3.23
N LEU A 302 -18.16 12.96 -2.86
CA LEU A 302 -18.51 13.35 -1.49
C LEU A 302 -19.92 12.90 -1.13
N LYS A 303 -20.91 13.04 -2.05
CA LYS A 303 -22.28 12.57 -1.87
C LYS A 303 -22.36 11.07 -1.60
N ASN A 304 -21.50 10.29 -2.27
CA ASN A 304 -21.42 8.84 -2.08
C ASN A 304 -20.58 8.44 -0.84
N GLY A 305 -20.21 9.39 0.02
CA GLY A 305 -19.44 9.14 1.24
C GLY A 305 -18.01 8.67 1.00
N CYS A 306 -17.53 8.79 -0.23
CA CYS A 306 -16.17 8.41 -0.60
C CYS A 306 -15.19 9.51 -0.18
N LYS A 307 -14.17 9.15 0.60
CA LYS A 307 -13.19 10.13 1.10
C LYS A 307 -12.13 10.41 0.04
N PRO A 308 -11.87 11.71 -0.27
CA PRO A 308 -10.80 12.08 -1.18
C PRO A 308 -9.45 11.60 -0.66
N HIS A 309 -8.58 11.14 -1.55
CA HIS A 309 -7.16 10.92 -1.26
C HIS A 309 -6.30 12.09 -1.79
N ARG A 310 -5.02 12.10 -1.40
CA ARG A 310 -4.08 13.20 -1.69
C ARG A 310 -4.07 13.63 -3.16
N LEU A 311 -4.03 12.68 -4.10
CA LEU A 311 -3.92 12.99 -5.53
C LEU A 311 -5.11 13.80 -6.09
N ILE A 312 -6.31 13.66 -5.52
CA ILE A 312 -7.48 14.45 -5.92
C ILE A 312 -7.24 15.94 -5.65
N PHE A 313 -6.70 16.26 -4.49
CA PHE A 313 -6.36 17.64 -4.13
C PHE A 313 -5.19 18.17 -4.96
N GLU A 314 -4.16 17.35 -5.21
CA GLU A 314 -3.02 17.70 -6.05
C GLU A 314 -3.43 17.95 -7.53
N THR A 315 -4.55 17.36 -7.96
CA THR A 315 -5.12 17.59 -9.28
C THR A 315 -6.05 18.82 -9.31
N LEU A 316 -6.99 18.93 -8.36
CA LEU A 316 -8.02 19.95 -8.39
C LEU A 316 -7.57 21.33 -7.91
N ILE A 317 -6.69 21.43 -6.92
CA ILE A 317 -6.28 22.75 -6.37
C ILE A 317 -5.59 23.60 -7.44
N PRO A 318 -4.54 23.12 -8.16
CA PRO A 318 -3.91 23.92 -9.21
C PRO A 318 -4.89 24.30 -10.31
N PHE A 319 -5.71 23.35 -10.73
CA PHE A 319 -6.69 23.57 -11.79
C PHE A 319 -7.75 24.61 -11.40
N SER A 320 -8.21 24.60 -10.14
CA SER A 320 -9.13 25.61 -9.64
C SER A 320 -8.51 27.00 -9.64
N VAL A 321 -7.24 27.12 -9.30
CA VAL A 321 -6.51 28.40 -9.35
C VAL A 321 -6.35 28.86 -10.80
N GLU A 322 -6.01 27.97 -11.72
CA GLU A 322 -5.87 28.26 -13.15
C GLU A 322 -7.20 28.75 -13.75
N LYS A 323 -8.32 28.15 -13.37
CA LYS A 323 -9.66 28.56 -13.80
C LYS A 323 -10.23 29.77 -13.06
N GLY A 324 -9.49 30.33 -12.09
CA GLY A 324 -9.90 31.52 -11.33
C GLY A 324 -10.97 31.24 -10.27
N ASP A 325 -11.37 29.97 -10.03
CA ASP A 325 -12.31 29.63 -8.96
C ASP A 325 -11.59 29.51 -7.63
N LEU A 326 -11.16 30.65 -7.10
CA LEU A 326 -10.43 30.73 -5.84
C LEU A 326 -11.29 30.34 -4.63
N ALA A 327 -12.62 30.43 -4.74
CA ALA A 327 -13.52 29.98 -3.67
C ALA A 327 -13.49 28.45 -3.54
N PHE A 328 -13.50 27.76 -4.66
CA PHE A 328 -13.37 26.30 -4.67
C PHE A 328 -11.96 25.86 -4.26
N ALA A 329 -10.91 26.53 -4.75
CA ALA A 329 -9.52 26.27 -4.35
C ALA A 329 -9.34 26.44 -2.82
N PHE A 330 -9.87 27.52 -2.23
CA PHE A 330 -9.88 27.75 -0.80
C PHE A 330 -10.55 26.61 -0.03
N LYS A 331 -11.76 26.22 -0.46
CA LYS A 331 -12.50 25.10 0.14
C LYS A 331 -11.68 23.81 0.13
N LEU A 332 -11.06 23.47 -1.01
CA LEU A 332 -10.22 22.27 -1.12
C LEU A 332 -9.03 22.30 -0.15
N CYS A 333 -8.37 23.45 0.00
CA CYS A 333 -7.28 23.62 0.97
C CYS A 333 -7.76 23.44 2.41
N MET A 334 -8.92 23.97 2.77
CA MET A 334 -9.52 23.80 4.09
C MET A 334 -9.87 22.32 4.36
N ASP A 335 -10.40 21.60 3.35
CA ASP A 335 -10.68 20.17 3.45
C ASP A 335 -9.38 19.36 3.72
N VAL A 336 -8.27 19.73 3.07
CA VAL A 336 -6.93 19.11 3.35
C VAL A 336 -6.49 19.39 4.77
N ILE A 337 -6.47 20.66 5.20
CA ILE A 337 -5.99 21.07 6.52
C ILE A 337 -6.78 20.40 7.65
N HIS A 338 -8.09 20.26 7.49
CA HIS A 338 -8.96 19.62 8.48
C HIS A 338 -8.96 18.09 8.38
N SER A 339 -8.37 17.52 7.35
CA SER A 339 -8.25 16.07 7.18
C SER A 339 -7.00 15.51 7.88
N LYS A 340 -6.73 14.20 7.70
CA LYS A 340 -5.46 13.56 8.07
C LYS A 340 -4.48 13.47 6.90
N LEU A 341 -4.79 14.13 5.79
CA LEU A 341 -3.96 14.12 4.58
C LEU A 341 -2.86 15.19 4.69
N VAL A 342 -1.75 14.89 4.04
CA VAL A 342 -0.64 15.84 3.90
C VAL A 342 -0.37 16.00 2.40
N VAL A 343 -0.42 17.24 1.93
CA VAL A 343 -0.03 17.64 0.56
C VAL A 343 1.25 18.45 0.61
N GLN A 344 1.81 18.77 -0.56
CA GLN A 344 2.96 19.66 -0.62
C GLN A 344 2.57 21.07 -0.18
N GLU A 345 3.40 21.69 0.66
CA GLU A 345 3.18 23.06 1.18
C GLU A 345 3.00 24.08 0.04
N ALA A 346 3.80 23.95 -1.02
CA ALA A 346 3.73 24.80 -2.20
C ALA A 346 2.33 24.82 -2.85
N LEU A 347 1.57 23.73 -2.74
CA LEU A 347 0.23 23.63 -3.29
C LEU A 347 -0.74 24.60 -2.59
N ILE A 348 -0.70 24.63 -1.26
CA ILE A 348 -1.55 25.51 -0.45
C ILE A 348 -1.04 26.95 -0.55
N GLN A 349 0.27 27.13 -0.56
CA GLN A 349 0.91 28.45 -0.74
C GLN A 349 0.46 29.11 -2.05
N GLY A 350 0.38 28.33 -3.16
CA GLY A 350 -0.11 28.85 -4.44
C GLY A 350 -1.53 29.42 -4.37
N VAL A 351 -2.41 28.85 -3.53
CA VAL A 351 -3.75 29.41 -3.30
C VAL A 351 -3.69 30.69 -2.46
N VAL A 352 -2.84 30.75 -1.42
CA VAL A 352 -2.62 31.96 -0.62
C VAL A 352 -2.16 33.10 -1.51
N ASP A 353 -1.19 32.84 -2.40
CA ASP A 353 -0.64 33.84 -3.31
C ASP A 353 -1.68 34.33 -4.32
N ALA A 354 -2.49 33.42 -4.88
CA ALA A 354 -3.56 33.73 -5.81
C ALA A 354 -4.67 34.57 -5.14
N LEU A 355 -5.07 34.22 -3.91
CA LEU A 355 -6.03 35.00 -3.12
C LEU A 355 -5.52 36.40 -2.84
N ALA A 356 -4.26 36.53 -2.46
CA ALA A 356 -3.64 37.84 -2.20
C ALA A 356 -3.58 38.70 -3.46
N LYS A 357 -3.25 38.13 -4.62
CA LYS A 357 -3.22 38.80 -5.93
C LYS A 357 -4.61 39.36 -6.31
N GLU A 358 -5.66 38.61 -6.04
CA GLU A 358 -7.06 39.03 -6.28
C GLU A 358 -7.64 39.87 -5.14
N SER A 359 -6.79 40.44 -4.27
CA SER A 359 -7.19 41.30 -3.14
C SER A 359 -8.10 40.61 -2.09
N ARG A 360 -8.18 39.28 -2.08
CA ARG A 360 -8.92 38.47 -1.10
C ARG A 360 -8.07 38.20 0.14
N ILE A 361 -7.51 39.26 0.73
CA ILE A 361 -6.56 39.18 1.83
C ILE A 361 -7.12 38.51 3.08
N ALA A 362 -8.41 38.67 3.36
CA ALA A 362 -9.06 38.04 4.52
C ALA A 362 -8.98 36.50 4.44
N GLU A 363 -9.34 35.93 3.30
CA GLU A 363 -9.30 34.48 3.06
C GLU A 363 -7.86 33.96 3.01
N ALA A 364 -6.93 34.73 2.44
CA ALA A 364 -5.51 34.37 2.48
C ALA A 364 -4.97 34.27 3.93
N LYS A 365 -5.32 35.24 4.80
CA LYS A 365 -4.98 35.24 6.23
C LYS A 365 -5.61 34.04 6.97
N GLU A 366 -6.88 33.76 6.68
CA GLU A 366 -7.59 32.62 7.26
C GLU A 366 -6.91 31.29 6.91
N LEU A 367 -6.53 31.12 5.64
CA LEU A 367 -5.85 29.91 5.17
C LEU A 367 -4.47 29.73 5.84
N VAL A 368 -3.70 30.81 6.00
CA VAL A 368 -2.43 30.80 6.73
C VAL A 368 -2.63 30.39 8.19
N GLY A 369 -3.59 31.01 8.90
CA GLY A 369 -3.87 30.71 10.30
C GLY A 369 -4.31 29.25 10.52
N HIS A 370 -5.17 28.74 9.65
CA HIS A 370 -5.57 27.34 9.70
C HIS A 370 -4.44 26.38 9.31
N GLY A 371 -3.56 26.76 8.39
CA GLY A 371 -2.39 25.99 7.98
C GLY A 371 -1.43 25.71 9.14
N GLU A 372 -1.20 26.67 10.03
CA GLU A 372 -0.35 26.51 11.23
C GLU A 372 -0.93 25.49 12.22
N SER A 373 -2.26 25.39 12.31
CA SER A 373 -2.98 24.52 13.24
C SER A 373 -3.50 23.22 12.62
N GLY A 374 -3.04 22.86 11.42
CA GLY A 374 -3.50 21.69 10.68
C GLY A 374 -3.42 20.37 11.47
N ARG A 375 -4.44 19.52 11.38
CA ARG A 375 -4.57 18.27 12.18
C ARG A 375 -3.49 17.25 11.91
N ALA A 376 -3.03 17.13 10.67
CA ALA A 376 -2.04 16.12 10.27
C ALA A 376 -0.64 16.72 10.16
N HIS A 377 -0.54 17.97 9.75
CA HIS A 377 0.69 18.66 9.45
C HIS A 377 0.49 20.17 9.66
N SER A 378 1.50 20.83 10.24
CA SER A 378 1.55 22.29 10.30
C SER A 378 2.29 22.81 9.09
N TYR A 379 1.60 23.62 8.28
CA TYR A 379 2.13 24.24 7.07
C TYR A 379 2.73 25.61 7.41
N LYS A 380 3.92 25.90 6.88
CA LYS A 380 4.61 27.19 7.11
C LYS A 380 4.25 28.20 6.02
N LEU A 381 2.95 28.49 5.88
CA LEU A 381 2.43 29.40 4.88
C LEU A 381 2.80 30.86 5.20
N LYS A 382 2.99 31.68 4.15
CA LYS A 382 3.35 33.09 4.27
C LYS A 382 2.40 33.96 3.46
N LEU A 383 1.99 35.08 4.01
CA LEU A 383 1.33 36.10 3.22
C LEU A 383 2.35 36.79 2.32
N PRO A 384 2.05 36.98 1.02
CA PRO A 384 2.91 37.78 0.18
C PRO A 384 3.00 39.23 0.72
N THR A 385 4.20 39.76 0.75
CA THR A 385 4.39 41.19 1.09
C THR A 385 3.69 42.03 0.01
N PRO A 386 2.92 43.06 0.39
CA PRO A 386 2.35 43.96 -0.59
C PRO A 386 3.46 44.50 -1.46
N THR A 387 3.45 44.21 -2.76
CA THR A 387 4.30 44.92 -3.70
C THR A 387 3.76 46.35 -3.76
N CYS A 388 4.46 47.26 -3.14
CA CYS A 388 4.24 48.68 -3.40
C CYS A 388 4.52 48.90 -4.88
N ASN A 389 3.46 48.90 -5.69
CA ASN A 389 3.55 49.43 -7.04
C ASN A 389 3.82 50.94 -6.88
N ALA A 390 5.05 51.32 -7.16
CA ALA A 390 5.47 52.72 -7.30
C ALA A 390 4.89 53.31 -8.60
#